data_7a797b47917818ab2a9b600d9b019731
#
_entry.id   7a797b47917818ab2a9b600d9b019731
#
_cell.length_a   1.000
_cell.length_b   1.000
_cell.length_c   1.000
_cell.angle_alpha   90.00
_cell.angle_beta   90.00
_cell.angle_gamma   90.00
#
_symmetry.space_group_name_H-M   'P 1'
#
loop_
_entity.id
_entity.type
_entity.pdbx_description
1 polymer ?
#
loop_
_entity_poly.entity_id
_entity_poly.type
_entity_poly.pdbx_seq_one_letter_code
_entity_poly.pdbx_strand_id
1 'polypeptide(L)'
;MFTLEITESAEADLDKITDYLGFELSNPKAALALLDEIDRVSATLTDSPELFPLCSDSRLAELGYRKAIVRAYILVYEIDHAA
;
A
#
# COMPACT_ATOMS: atom_id res chain seq x y z
N MET A 1 1.87 -17.80 -7.36
CA MET A 1 1.50 -16.90 -6.27
C MET A 1 2.71 -16.09 -5.85
N PHE A 2 2.51 -14.81 -5.60
CA PHE A 2 3.57 -13.91 -5.15
C PHE A 2 3.57 -13.79 -3.64
N THR A 3 4.73 -13.47 -3.08
CA THR A 3 4.87 -13.16 -1.66
C THR A 3 5.00 -11.66 -1.50
N LEU A 4 4.26 -11.07 -0.57
CA LEU A 4 4.32 -9.64 -0.30
C LEU A 4 5.40 -9.35 0.73
N GLU A 5 6.31 -8.42 0.39
CA GLU A 5 7.28 -7.88 1.33
C GLU A 5 6.98 -6.40 1.53
N ILE A 6 6.95 -5.97 2.78
CA ILE A 6 6.69 -4.58 3.13
C ILE A 6 8.01 -3.95 3.56
N THR A 7 8.39 -2.82 2.94
CA THR A 7 9.62 -2.12 3.31
C THR A 7 9.49 -1.48 4.68
N GLU A 8 10.62 -1.27 5.35
CA GLU A 8 10.64 -0.58 6.64
C GLU A 8 10.06 0.83 6.54
N SER A 9 10.33 1.53 5.45
CA SER A 9 9.78 2.87 5.20
C SER A 9 8.26 2.84 5.11
N ALA A 10 7.70 1.89 4.36
CA ALA A 10 6.25 1.74 4.23
C ALA A 10 5.60 1.39 5.56
N GLU A 11 6.21 0.51 6.33
CA GLU A 11 5.72 0.14 7.66
C GLU A 11 5.73 1.33 8.61
N ALA A 12 6.81 2.11 8.61
CA ALA A 12 6.91 3.33 9.43
C ALA A 12 5.86 4.37 9.03
N ASP A 13 5.63 4.55 7.72
CA ASP A 13 4.60 5.47 7.23
C ASP A 13 3.21 5.03 7.67
N LEU A 14 2.92 3.74 7.59
CA LEU A 14 1.64 3.20 8.02
C LEU A 14 1.42 3.41 9.52
N ASP A 15 2.44 3.20 10.34
CA ASP A 15 2.37 3.43 11.78
C ASP A 15 2.04 4.90 12.08
N LYS A 16 2.68 5.83 11.38
CA LYS A 16 2.41 7.27 11.54
C LYS A 16 0.98 7.61 11.17
N ILE A 17 0.47 7.05 10.08
CA ILE A 17 -0.90 7.30 9.62
C ILE A 17 -1.92 6.75 10.61
N THR A 18 -1.73 5.52 11.08
CA THR A 18 -2.66 4.91 12.04
C THR A 18 -2.63 5.62 13.39
N ASP A 19 -1.46 6.07 13.85
CA ASP A 19 -1.34 6.86 15.07
C ASP A 19 -2.04 8.20 14.92
N TYR A 20 -1.87 8.86 13.78
CA TYR A 20 -2.55 10.13 13.51
C TYR A 20 -4.08 9.97 13.55
N LEU A 21 -4.61 8.97 12.86
CA LEU A 21 -6.05 8.71 12.82
C LEU A 21 -6.59 8.30 14.18
N GLY A 22 -5.89 7.40 14.88
CA GLY A 22 -6.36 6.84 16.13
C GLY A 22 -6.26 7.80 17.31
N PHE A 23 -5.15 8.53 17.42
CA PHE A 23 -4.87 9.37 18.58
C PHE A 23 -5.13 10.84 18.31
N GLU A 24 -4.56 11.45 17.28
CA GLU A 24 -4.71 12.88 17.04
C GLU A 24 -6.12 13.25 16.57
N LEU A 25 -6.69 12.46 15.67
CA LEU A 25 -8.06 12.68 15.21
C LEU A 25 -9.10 11.95 16.07
N SER A 26 -8.66 11.19 17.07
CA SER A 26 -9.54 10.40 17.93
C SER A 26 -10.55 9.56 17.13
N ASN A 27 -10.07 8.97 16.03
CA ASN A 27 -10.93 8.20 15.14
C ASN A 27 -10.37 6.78 14.93
N PRO A 28 -10.45 5.92 15.97
CA PRO A 28 -9.93 4.55 15.85
C PRO A 28 -10.65 3.71 14.79
N LYS A 29 -11.90 4.02 14.49
CA LYS A 29 -12.62 3.32 13.41
C LYS A 29 -11.99 3.58 12.06
N ALA A 30 -11.55 4.81 11.79
CA ALA A 30 -10.88 5.15 10.55
C ALA A 30 -9.53 4.42 10.45
N ALA A 31 -8.78 4.32 11.55
CA ALA A 31 -7.53 3.59 11.58
C ALA A 31 -7.74 2.11 11.27
N LEU A 32 -8.73 1.47 11.89
CA LEU A 32 -9.06 0.08 11.64
C LEU A 32 -9.55 -0.14 10.21
N ALA A 33 -10.37 0.77 9.68
CA ALA A 33 -10.86 0.67 8.31
C ALA A 33 -9.72 0.76 7.30
N LEU A 34 -8.71 1.60 7.56
CA LEU A 34 -7.52 1.70 6.71
C LEU A 34 -6.74 0.39 6.72
N LEU A 35 -6.52 -0.19 7.90
CA LEU A 35 -5.80 -1.46 8.03
C LEU A 35 -6.54 -2.60 7.31
N ASP A 36 -7.86 -2.67 7.45
CA ASP A 36 -8.68 -3.67 6.75
C ASP A 36 -8.57 -3.52 5.23
N GLU A 37 -8.59 -2.30 4.73
CA GLU A 37 -8.45 -2.04 3.30
C GLU A 37 -7.06 -2.43 2.79
N ILE A 38 -6.01 -2.14 3.56
CA ILE A 38 -4.64 -2.54 3.22
C ILE A 38 -4.53 -4.07 3.16
N ASP A 39 -5.12 -4.78 4.10
CA ASP A 39 -5.13 -6.24 4.09
C ASP A 39 -5.82 -6.78 2.84
N ARG A 40 -6.92 -6.18 2.45
CA ARG A 40 -7.67 -6.59 1.25
C ARG A 40 -6.87 -6.35 -0.02
N VAL A 41 -6.25 -5.17 -0.14
CA VAL A 41 -5.38 -4.83 -1.27
C VAL A 41 -4.17 -5.75 -1.30
N SER A 42 -3.57 -6.02 -0.15
CA SER A 42 -2.41 -6.93 -0.04
C SER A 42 -2.74 -8.34 -0.55
N ALA A 43 -3.92 -8.85 -0.20
CA ALA A 43 -4.37 -10.15 -0.70
C ALA A 43 -4.52 -10.14 -2.21
N THR A 44 -5.05 -9.06 -2.78
CA THR A 44 -5.16 -8.90 -4.23
C THR A 44 -3.79 -8.85 -4.89
N LEU A 45 -2.83 -8.15 -4.29
CA LEU A 45 -1.46 -8.04 -4.82
C LEU A 45 -0.73 -9.38 -4.86
N THR A 46 -0.93 -10.24 -3.87
CA THR A 46 -0.29 -11.55 -3.86
C THR A 46 -0.89 -12.49 -4.90
N ASP A 47 -2.15 -12.28 -5.25
CA ASP A 47 -2.84 -13.07 -6.26
C ASP A 47 -2.64 -12.52 -7.67
N SER A 48 -2.81 -11.21 -7.86
CA SER A 48 -2.79 -10.56 -9.16
C SER A 48 -2.03 -9.22 -9.12
N PRO A 49 -0.68 -9.27 -8.98
CA PRO A 49 0.09 -8.03 -8.79
C PRO A 49 0.05 -7.08 -9.99
N GLU A 50 -0.31 -7.55 -11.17
CA GLU A 50 -0.40 -6.73 -12.37
C GLU A 50 -1.76 -6.07 -12.56
N LEU A 51 -2.71 -6.29 -11.64
CA LEU A 51 -4.05 -5.74 -11.73
C LEU A 51 -4.08 -4.22 -11.67
N PHE A 52 -3.21 -3.61 -10.85
CA PHE A 52 -3.17 -2.17 -10.68
C PHE A 52 -2.25 -1.49 -11.68
N PRO A 53 -2.52 -0.23 -12.05
CA PRO A 53 -1.75 0.47 -13.08
C PRO A 53 -0.37 0.90 -12.58
N LEU A 54 0.49 1.23 -13.53
CA LEU A 54 1.76 1.90 -13.23
C LEU A 54 1.48 3.28 -12.63
N CYS A 55 2.45 3.78 -11.86
CA CYS A 55 2.37 5.12 -11.29
C CYS A 55 2.25 6.18 -12.38
N SER A 56 1.56 7.29 -12.07
CA SER A 56 1.42 8.41 -12.99
C SER A 56 2.72 9.17 -13.20
N ASP A 57 3.59 9.18 -12.19
CA ASP A 57 4.93 9.77 -12.31
C ASP A 57 5.76 8.95 -13.29
N SER A 58 6.28 9.58 -14.33
CA SER A 58 6.99 8.89 -15.41
C SER A 58 8.24 8.18 -14.92
N ARG A 59 8.96 8.73 -13.95
CA ARG A 59 10.17 8.10 -13.42
C ARG A 59 9.84 6.83 -12.64
N LEU A 60 8.78 6.86 -11.84
CA LEU A 60 8.34 5.68 -11.12
C LEU A 60 7.79 4.62 -12.06
N ALA A 61 7.05 5.03 -13.09
CA ALA A 61 6.54 4.12 -14.11
C ALA A 61 7.66 3.42 -14.88
N GLU A 62 8.71 4.15 -15.22
CA GLU A 62 9.89 3.58 -15.90
C GLU A 62 10.60 2.54 -15.05
N LEU A 63 10.60 2.73 -13.72
CA LEU A 63 11.18 1.78 -12.79
C LEU A 63 10.26 0.59 -12.51
N GLY A 64 9.05 0.59 -13.07
CA GLY A 64 8.11 -0.49 -12.91
C GLY A 64 7.21 -0.38 -11.67
N TYR A 65 7.20 0.77 -11.00
CA TYR A 65 6.34 0.97 -9.83
C TYR A 65 4.88 1.11 -10.22
N ARG A 66 4.04 0.43 -9.46
CA ARG A 66 2.58 0.46 -9.60
C ARG A 66 1.95 1.11 -8.39
N LYS A 67 0.69 1.52 -8.53
CA LYS A 67 -0.04 2.16 -7.45
C LYS A 67 -1.40 1.52 -7.24
N ALA A 68 -1.79 1.44 -5.98
CA ALA A 68 -3.15 1.08 -5.58
C ALA A 68 -3.67 2.19 -4.66
N ILE A 69 -4.88 2.67 -4.93
CA ILE A 69 -5.51 3.69 -4.09
C ILE A 69 -6.17 2.98 -2.91
N VAL A 70 -5.78 3.38 -1.70
CA VAL A 70 -6.31 2.82 -0.46
C VAL A 70 -6.91 3.98 0.34
N ARG A 71 -8.22 4.20 0.20
CA ARG A 71 -8.93 5.34 0.79
C ARG A 71 -8.31 6.67 0.32
N ALA A 72 -7.79 7.48 1.23
CA ALA A 72 -7.16 8.76 0.90
C ALA A 72 -5.66 8.63 0.61
N TYR A 73 -5.12 7.42 0.60
CA TYR A 73 -3.70 7.15 0.47
C TYR A 73 -3.38 6.38 -0.80
N ILE A 74 -2.12 6.42 -1.19
CA ILE A 74 -1.63 5.66 -2.34
C ILE A 74 -0.58 4.67 -1.84
N LEU A 75 -0.79 3.39 -2.14
CA LEU A 75 0.17 2.34 -1.89
C LEU A 75 1.00 2.15 -3.16
N VAL A 76 2.32 2.33 -3.04
CA VAL A 76 3.24 2.16 -4.16
C VAL A 76 3.99 0.85 -3.99
N TYR A 77 4.05 0.06 -5.05
CA TYR A 77 4.72 -1.24 -5.01
C TYR A 77 5.39 -1.57 -6.34
N GLU A 78 6.27 -2.54 -6.31
CA GLU A 78 6.86 -3.10 -7.52
C GLU A 78 6.75 -4.62 -7.49
N ILE A 79 6.86 -5.23 -8.66
CA ILE A 79 6.86 -6.68 -8.82
C ILE A 79 8.30 -7.11 -9.04
N ASP A 80 8.81 -7.99 -8.18
CA ASP A 80 10.13 -8.56 -8.34
C ASP A 80 10.01 -9.89 -9.10
N HIS A 81 10.29 -9.84 -10.39
CA HIS A 81 10.21 -11.00 -11.25
C HIS A 81 11.41 -11.94 -11.13
N ALA A 82 12.47 -11.49 -10.45
CA ALA A 82 13.69 -12.27 -10.28
C ALA A 82 13.62 -13.23 -9.08
N ALA A 83 12.65 -13.02 -8.21
CA ALA A 83 12.49 -13.84 -7.01
C ALA A 83 11.82 -15.18 -7.31
#